data_aa5d2d241bb6c3869da83df4dd95533f
#
_entry.id   aa5d2d241bb6c3869da83df4dd95533f
#
_cell.length_a   1.000
_cell.length_b   1.000
_cell.length_c   1.000
_cell.angle_alpha   90.00
_cell.angle_beta   90.00
_cell.angle_gamma   90.00
#
_symmetry.space_group_name_H-M   'P 1'
#
loop_
_entity.id
_entity.type
_entity.pdbx_description
1 polymer ?
#
loop_
_entity_poly.entity_id
_entity_poly.type
_entity_poly.pdbx_seq_one_letter_code
_entity_poly.pdbx_strand_id
1 'polypeptide(L)'
;MPLLSLMGFEEGARGNHDAWETTTFSFINFINKMQKKYSYLMLALLLSMLWLPMQLMAQDDNTVLQPQFGKQTVTVATDQELTYYDYKGTGSIMSSNSSNSHSLLVFKPAEQGYSIMITFESFDVRTQMGSYQGYAKVYDGEVDDTGFTWATKINEVTKDTKLPEGNVIETLDGIYDRKSFYSTTTDGALSVGFIYRYSFKADGWVAKVKCVKLEDMSVTNAGSQYGNVKAPELTTNVNLAGLYVNTSGVLNADHLTSIKFRMAENENVVDPLSLKLFAGSADSYKGATPIETTITEDNGVYTMALDKKLNEGKNEYTIVGDLNTEASIGAKLKLEVTGVTTTNQPGGVATFTAAEAVGLVNPAIVTFPAEYKTITVTDT
;
A
#
# COMPACT_ATOMS: atom_id res chain seq x y z
N MET A 1 -56.64 4.78 4.68
CA MET A 1 -57.83 5.03 5.51
C MET A 1 -57.47 4.67 6.93
N PRO A 2 -57.41 5.58 7.89
CA PRO A 2 -58.52 6.35 8.48
C PRO A 2 -58.07 7.78 8.87
N LEU A 3 -58.71 8.81 8.34
CA LEU A 3 -58.54 10.21 8.77
C LEU A 3 -59.83 11.01 8.58
N LEU A 4 -60.96 10.36 8.87
CA LEU A 4 -62.30 10.94 8.72
C LEU A 4 -63.15 10.88 10.03
N SER A 5 -62.48 10.80 11.18
CA SER A 5 -63.16 10.66 12.48
C SER A 5 -62.91 11.83 13.46
N LEU A 6 -62.50 13.01 12.97
CA LEU A 6 -62.21 14.14 13.88
C LEU A 6 -62.78 15.48 13.40
N MET A 7 -64.00 15.47 12.86
CA MET A 7 -64.82 16.68 12.76
C MET A 7 -66.24 16.34 13.15
N GLY A 8 -66.57 16.55 14.42
CA GLY A 8 -67.94 16.62 14.90
C GLY A 8 -68.64 17.84 14.26
N PHE A 9 -69.60 17.59 13.43
CA PHE A 9 -70.51 18.62 12.96
C PHE A 9 -71.83 18.50 13.71
N GLU A 10 -72.13 19.47 14.55
CA GLU A 10 -73.47 19.70 15.04
C GLU A 10 -74.40 20.16 13.90
N GLU A 11 -75.51 19.52 13.80
CA GLU A 11 -76.63 19.93 12.93
C GLU A 11 -77.24 21.26 13.38
N GLY A 12 -77.11 22.25 12.54
CA GLY A 12 -77.81 23.49 12.78
C GLY A 12 -77.45 24.66 11.89
N ALA A 13 -77.94 24.72 10.63
CA ALA A 13 -78.37 25.93 9.94
C ALA A 13 -78.57 25.67 8.46
N ARG A 14 -79.84 25.81 8.02
CA ARG A 14 -80.22 25.92 6.60
C ARG A 14 -79.68 27.25 6.08
N GLY A 15 -78.85 27.24 5.06
CA GLY A 15 -78.43 28.46 4.36
C GLY A 15 -77.16 28.20 3.44
N ASN A 16 -77.42 28.37 2.16
CA ASN A 16 -76.50 28.47 1.05
C ASN A 16 -75.82 27.19 0.57
N HIS A 17 -76.52 26.44 -0.25
CA HIS A 17 -75.96 25.29 -0.99
C HIS A 17 -74.79 25.69 -1.92
N ASP A 18 -74.73 26.89 -2.45
CA ASP A 18 -73.73 27.37 -3.42
C ASP A 18 -72.39 27.71 -2.79
N ALA A 19 -72.34 28.01 -1.48
CA ALA A 19 -71.08 28.30 -0.79
C ALA A 19 -70.27 27.04 -0.49
N TRP A 20 -70.90 25.89 -0.34
CA TRP A 20 -70.22 24.61 -0.04
C TRP A 20 -69.58 24.00 -1.26
N GLU A 21 -70.20 24.11 -2.47
CA GLU A 21 -69.54 23.58 -3.68
C GLU A 21 -68.31 24.35 -4.06
N THR A 22 -68.33 25.68 -3.91
CA THR A 22 -67.16 26.51 -4.24
C THR A 22 -65.94 26.24 -3.29
N THR A 23 -66.22 26.02 -2.00
CA THR A 23 -65.21 25.75 -1.00
C THR A 23 -64.56 24.35 -1.16
N THR A 24 -65.40 23.34 -1.47
CA THR A 24 -64.98 21.96 -1.70
C THR A 24 -64.15 21.84 -2.97
N PHE A 25 -64.58 22.55 -4.06
CA PHE A 25 -63.78 22.56 -5.32
C PHE A 25 -62.45 23.26 -5.18
N SER A 26 -62.38 24.32 -4.37
CA SER A 26 -61.13 25.02 -4.06
C SER A 26 -60.17 24.16 -3.25
N PHE A 27 -60.68 23.39 -2.28
CA PHE A 27 -59.87 22.51 -1.45
C PHE A 27 -59.33 21.28 -2.20
N ILE A 28 -60.14 20.69 -3.07
CA ILE A 28 -59.71 19.58 -3.96
C ILE A 28 -58.64 20.07 -4.94
N ASN A 29 -58.80 21.25 -5.53
CA ASN A 29 -57.76 21.83 -6.39
C ASN A 29 -56.47 22.16 -5.64
N PHE A 30 -56.57 22.61 -4.39
CA PHE A 30 -55.39 22.83 -3.53
C PHE A 30 -54.66 21.51 -3.21
N ILE A 31 -55.38 20.45 -2.85
CA ILE A 31 -54.80 19.12 -2.60
C ILE A 31 -54.14 18.55 -3.87
N ASN A 32 -54.80 18.64 -5.02
CA ASN A 32 -54.21 18.18 -6.29
C ASN A 32 -52.98 18.98 -6.70
N LYS A 33 -52.93 20.26 -6.41
CA LYS A 33 -51.77 21.12 -6.65
C LYS A 33 -50.64 20.81 -5.70
N MET A 34 -50.93 20.48 -4.44
CA MET A 34 -49.94 19.99 -3.46
C MET A 34 -49.40 18.62 -3.86
N GLN A 35 -50.23 17.66 -4.21
CA GLN A 35 -49.80 16.34 -4.65
C GLN A 35 -48.89 16.40 -5.87
N LYS A 36 -49.20 17.24 -6.86
CA LYS A 36 -48.30 17.47 -8.01
C LYS A 36 -46.95 18.06 -7.58
N LYS A 37 -46.96 19.04 -6.67
CA LYS A 37 -45.73 19.69 -6.20
C LYS A 37 -44.83 18.75 -5.41
N TYR A 38 -45.41 17.89 -4.58
CA TYR A 38 -44.65 16.87 -3.84
C TYR A 38 -44.20 15.72 -4.74
N SER A 39 -44.96 15.36 -5.77
CA SER A 39 -44.54 14.37 -6.77
C SER A 39 -43.34 14.84 -7.57
N TYR A 40 -43.25 16.11 -7.96
CA TYR A 40 -42.06 16.67 -8.62
C TYR A 40 -40.89 16.80 -7.67
N LEU A 41 -41.12 17.11 -6.39
CA LEU A 41 -40.08 17.18 -5.37
C LEU A 41 -39.49 15.78 -5.07
N MET A 42 -40.34 14.77 -4.95
CA MET A 42 -39.94 13.36 -4.79
C MET A 42 -39.24 12.84 -6.03
N LEU A 43 -39.67 13.19 -7.22
CA LEU A 43 -38.99 12.82 -8.47
C LEU A 43 -37.63 13.50 -8.60
N ALA A 44 -37.51 14.77 -8.20
CA ALA A 44 -36.26 15.49 -8.17
C ALA A 44 -35.28 14.90 -7.12
N LEU A 45 -35.78 14.49 -5.94
CA LEU A 45 -35.02 13.79 -4.92
C LEU A 45 -34.56 12.40 -5.38
N LEU A 46 -35.42 11.63 -6.05
CA LEU A 46 -35.08 10.35 -6.66
C LEU A 46 -34.04 10.50 -7.79
N LEU A 47 -34.17 11.50 -8.64
CA LEU A 47 -33.20 11.82 -9.67
C LEU A 47 -31.87 12.31 -9.09
N SER A 48 -31.87 13.08 -8.00
CA SER A 48 -30.64 13.49 -7.32
C SER A 48 -29.92 12.32 -6.62
N MET A 49 -30.65 11.32 -6.14
CA MET A 49 -30.08 10.08 -5.60
C MET A 49 -29.48 9.18 -6.70
N LEU A 50 -29.97 9.26 -7.93
CA LEU A 50 -29.39 8.55 -9.08
C LEU A 50 -28.11 9.20 -9.62
N TRP A 51 -27.82 10.44 -9.22
CA TRP A 51 -26.61 11.19 -9.58
C TRP A 51 -25.56 11.21 -8.45
N LEU A 52 -25.84 10.58 -7.31
CA LEU A 52 -24.78 10.29 -6.35
C LEU A 52 -23.79 9.32 -7.03
N PRO A 53 -22.50 9.66 -7.13
CA PRO A 53 -21.53 8.70 -7.62
C PRO A 53 -21.70 7.44 -6.76
N MET A 54 -21.87 6.28 -7.41
CA MET A 54 -21.79 5.00 -6.72
C MET A 54 -20.40 4.95 -6.05
N GLN A 55 -20.35 5.41 -4.81
CA GLN A 55 -19.19 5.13 -3.98
C GLN A 55 -19.17 3.62 -3.81
N LEU A 56 -18.13 3.01 -4.33
CA LEU A 56 -17.87 1.59 -4.14
C LEU A 56 -17.92 1.31 -2.64
N MET A 57 -18.83 0.47 -2.21
CA MET A 57 -18.81 -0.06 -0.85
C MET A 57 -17.48 -0.78 -0.71
N ALA A 58 -16.53 -0.18 -0.02
CA ALA A 58 -15.30 -0.86 0.35
C ALA A 58 -15.68 -2.09 1.17
N GLN A 59 -15.22 -3.24 0.73
CA GLN A 59 -15.50 -4.53 1.39
C GLN A 59 -14.69 -4.67 2.69
N ASP A 60 -13.77 -3.79 2.90
CA ASP A 60 -13.01 -3.42 4.09
C ASP A 60 -12.67 -1.96 3.90
N ASP A 61 -12.69 -1.12 4.92
CA ASP A 61 -12.51 0.35 4.79
C ASP A 61 -11.24 0.76 4.02
N ASN A 62 -10.31 -0.18 3.77
CA ASN A 62 -9.02 0.04 3.12
C ASN A 62 -8.76 -0.83 1.87
N THR A 63 -9.77 -1.48 1.31
CA THR A 63 -9.59 -2.32 0.11
C THR A 63 -10.25 -1.74 -1.13
N VAL A 64 -9.51 -1.68 -2.25
CA VAL A 64 -10.00 -1.22 -3.55
C VAL A 64 -9.74 -2.27 -4.61
N LEU A 65 -10.72 -2.52 -5.46
CA LEU A 65 -10.60 -3.40 -6.61
C LEU A 65 -10.59 -2.57 -7.91
N GLN A 66 -9.77 -3.00 -8.88
CA GLN A 66 -9.89 -2.52 -10.25
C GLN A 66 -11.31 -2.83 -10.76
N PRO A 67 -12.05 -1.89 -11.36
CA PRO A 67 -13.31 -2.24 -12.00
C PRO A 67 -13.09 -3.24 -13.14
N GLN A 68 -14.02 -4.14 -13.37
CA GLN A 68 -13.93 -5.04 -14.53
C GLN A 68 -14.15 -4.26 -15.83
N PHE A 69 -15.07 -3.31 -15.85
CA PHE A 69 -15.41 -2.50 -17.01
C PHE A 69 -15.59 -1.03 -16.63
N GLY A 70 -15.31 -0.16 -17.59
CA GLY A 70 -15.56 1.27 -17.47
C GLY A 70 -14.54 2.01 -16.62
N LYS A 71 -14.91 3.22 -16.20
CA LYS A 71 -14.07 4.11 -15.39
C LYS A 71 -14.64 4.27 -13.99
N GLN A 72 -13.75 4.31 -13.03
CA GLN A 72 -14.06 4.62 -11.63
C GLN A 72 -13.02 5.56 -11.03
N THR A 73 -13.42 6.36 -10.05
CA THR A 73 -12.52 7.25 -9.31
C THR A 73 -12.61 6.95 -7.82
N VAL A 74 -11.44 6.91 -7.17
CA VAL A 74 -11.28 6.73 -5.72
C VAL A 74 -10.53 7.92 -5.16
N THR A 75 -11.06 8.53 -4.11
CA THR A 75 -10.38 9.58 -3.36
C THR A 75 -9.65 8.96 -2.17
N VAL A 76 -8.37 9.28 -2.01
CA VAL A 76 -7.49 8.74 -0.95
C VAL A 76 -7.22 9.84 0.07
N ALA A 77 -7.52 9.59 1.35
CA ALA A 77 -7.19 10.52 2.43
C ALA A 77 -5.68 10.54 2.69
N THR A 78 -5.17 11.65 3.23
CA THR A 78 -3.71 11.86 3.38
C THR A 78 -3.05 10.92 4.38
N ASP A 79 -3.81 10.41 5.33
CA ASP A 79 -3.39 9.45 6.35
C ASP A 79 -3.82 8.00 6.05
N GLN A 80 -4.43 7.78 4.88
CA GLN A 80 -4.95 6.48 4.48
C GLN A 80 -3.97 5.73 3.57
N GLU A 81 -3.77 4.44 3.84
CA GLU A 81 -3.16 3.51 2.90
C GLU A 81 -4.20 2.47 2.48
N LEU A 82 -4.45 2.40 1.17
CA LEU A 82 -5.36 1.43 0.58
C LEU A 82 -4.59 0.22 0.06
N THR A 83 -5.21 -0.95 0.15
CA THR A 83 -4.73 -2.14 -0.56
C THR A 83 -5.53 -2.29 -1.84
N TYR A 84 -4.83 -2.30 -2.97
CA TYR A 84 -5.42 -2.29 -4.30
C TYR A 84 -5.12 -3.60 -5.04
N TYR A 85 -6.16 -4.23 -5.53
CA TYR A 85 -6.10 -5.49 -6.25
C TYR A 85 -6.65 -5.34 -7.66
N ASP A 86 -6.38 -6.33 -8.51
CA ASP A 86 -7.14 -6.51 -9.74
C ASP A 86 -8.65 -6.73 -9.43
N TYR A 87 -9.46 -6.77 -10.49
CA TYR A 87 -10.91 -6.84 -10.33
C TYR A 87 -11.45 -8.14 -9.68
N LYS A 88 -10.63 -9.16 -9.56
CA LYS A 88 -10.99 -10.42 -8.88
C LYS A 88 -10.60 -10.48 -7.41
N GLY A 89 -9.74 -9.58 -6.96
CA GLY A 89 -9.27 -9.54 -5.58
C GLY A 89 -8.27 -10.65 -5.22
N THR A 90 -8.06 -10.84 -3.93
CA THR A 90 -7.05 -11.77 -3.41
C THR A 90 -7.31 -13.22 -3.79
N GLY A 91 -6.26 -13.90 -4.26
CA GLY A 91 -6.27 -15.36 -4.49
C GLY A 91 -7.10 -15.84 -5.67
N SER A 92 -7.58 -14.92 -6.50
CA SER A 92 -8.34 -15.25 -7.69
C SER A 92 -7.48 -15.21 -8.93
N ILE A 93 -7.57 -16.26 -9.73
CA ILE A 93 -6.79 -16.41 -10.94
C ILE A 93 -7.62 -15.99 -12.15
N MET A 94 -7.07 -15.11 -12.98
CA MET A 94 -7.64 -14.77 -14.26
C MET A 94 -7.25 -15.85 -15.28
N SER A 95 -8.20 -16.68 -15.71
CA SER A 95 -7.86 -17.85 -16.54
C SER A 95 -8.88 -18.22 -17.62
N SER A 96 -9.90 -17.38 -17.85
CA SER A 96 -10.98 -17.73 -18.78
C SER A 96 -11.57 -16.51 -19.48
N ASN A 97 -12.38 -16.74 -20.50
CA ASN A 97 -13.14 -15.68 -21.19
C ASN A 97 -14.00 -14.84 -20.25
N SER A 98 -14.46 -15.42 -19.13
CA SER A 98 -15.20 -14.69 -18.10
C SER A 98 -14.34 -13.64 -17.36
N SER A 99 -13.03 -13.67 -17.56
CA SER A 99 -12.07 -12.74 -16.99
C SER A 99 -11.76 -11.55 -17.90
N ASN A 100 -12.36 -11.43 -19.08
CA ASN A 100 -12.15 -10.26 -19.91
C ASN A 100 -12.50 -8.97 -19.16
N SER A 101 -11.60 -8.00 -19.25
CA SER A 101 -11.69 -6.70 -18.54
C SER A 101 -11.25 -5.56 -19.45
N HIS A 102 -11.86 -4.40 -19.31
CA HIS A 102 -11.49 -3.16 -19.99
C HIS A 102 -11.89 -1.99 -19.11
N SER A 103 -10.95 -1.43 -18.37
CA SER A 103 -11.27 -0.48 -17.32
C SER A 103 -10.17 0.53 -17.04
N LEU A 104 -10.56 1.60 -16.34
CA LEU A 104 -9.69 2.62 -15.80
C LEU A 104 -10.07 2.90 -14.35
N LEU A 105 -9.11 2.88 -13.45
CA LEU A 105 -9.26 3.34 -12.08
C LEU A 105 -8.40 4.58 -11.89
N VAL A 106 -9.02 5.65 -11.42
CA VAL A 106 -8.35 6.92 -11.12
C VAL A 106 -8.29 7.07 -9.61
N PHE A 107 -7.10 7.26 -9.07
CA PHE A 107 -6.88 7.64 -7.68
C PHE A 107 -6.59 9.14 -7.62
N LYS A 108 -7.26 9.84 -6.68
CA LYS A 108 -7.05 11.27 -6.44
C LYS A 108 -6.77 11.52 -4.97
N PRO A 109 -5.84 12.42 -4.64
CA PRO A 109 -5.68 12.84 -3.25
C PRO A 109 -6.91 13.63 -2.80
N ALA A 110 -7.29 13.46 -1.52
CA ALA A 110 -8.37 14.24 -0.92
C ALA A 110 -7.99 15.71 -0.71
N GLU A 111 -6.71 15.97 -0.57
CA GLU A 111 -6.17 17.29 -0.28
C GLU A 111 -5.21 17.77 -1.37
N GLN A 112 -5.27 19.07 -1.66
CA GLN A 112 -4.36 19.72 -2.59
C GLN A 112 -2.91 19.72 -2.03
N GLY A 113 -1.91 19.59 -2.91
CA GLY A 113 -0.49 19.55 -2.53
C GLY A 113 0.02 18.14 -2.20
N TYR A 114 -0.86 17.14 -2.29
CA TYR A 114 -0.47 15.74 -2.24
C TYR A 114 -0.57 15.09 -3.61
N SER A 115 0.21 14.05 -3.81
CA SER A 115 0.19 13.18 -4.98
C SER A 115 -0.11 11.74 -4.59
N ILE A 116 -0.74 11.01 -5.49
CA ILE A 116 -0.93 9.59 -5.32
C ILE A 116 0.38 8.85 -5.61
N MET A 117 0.72 7.91 -4.75
CA MET A 117 1.75 6.90 -4.97
C MET A 117 1.12 5.52 -4.95
N ILE A 118 1.40 4.72 -5.98
CA ILE A 118 1.03 3.30 -6.07
C ILE A 118 2.30 2.47 -6.02
N THR A 119 2.35 1.50 -5.10
CA THR A 119 3.42 0.50 -5.04
C THR A 119 2.84 -0.87 -5.31
N PHE A 120 3.07 -1.41 -6.49
CA PHE A 120 2.78 -2.82 -6.78
C PHE A 120 3.77 -3.68 -5.99
N GLU A 121 3.29 -4.41 -5.01
CA GLU A 121 4.10 -5.35 -4.22
C GLU A 121 4.34 -6.64 -4.98
N SER A 122 3.35 -7.04 -5.78
CA SER A 122 3.44 -8.11 -6.77
C SER A 122 2.56 -7.77 -7.97
N PHE A 123 2.98 -8.18 -9.15
CA PHE A 123 2.23 -8.04 -10.40
C PHE A 123 2.51 -9.23 -11.31
N ASP A 124 1.49 -9.93 -11.72
CA ASP A 124 1.55 -11.02 -12.70
C ASP A 124 0.39 -10.90 -13.68
N VAL A 125 0.61 -10.13 -14.74
CA VAL A 125 -0.29 -10.04 -15.90
C VAL A 125 0.55 -10.01 -17.15
N ARG A 126 0.24 -10.87 -18.13
CA ARG A 126 1.09 -11.05 -19.31
C ARG A 126 0.27 -11.07 -20.58
N THR A 127 0.80 -10.39 -21.60
CA THR A 127 0.34 -10.51 -22.98
C THR A 127 0.96 -11.74 -23.62
N GLN A 128 0.16 -12.49 -24.35
CA GLN A 128 0.65 -13.58 -25.18
C GLN A 128 0.57 -13.27 -26.67
N MET A 129 1.36 -14.02 -27.45
CA MET A 129 1.31 -13.96 -28.91
C MET A 129 -0.11 -14.21 -29.44
N GLY A 130 -0.52 -13.42 -30.43
CA GLY A 130 -1.78 -13.58 -31.15
C GLY A 130 -2.92 -12.71 -30.59
N SER A 131 -4.05 -13.34 -30.29
CA SER A 131 -5.29 -12.62 -29.91
C SER A 131 -5.42 -12.35 -28.41
N TYR A 132 -4.44 -12.73 -27.60
CA TYR A 132 -4.49 -12.64 -26.14
C TYR A 132 -3.81 -11.37 -25.65
N GLN A 133 -4.46 -10.63 -24.77
CA GLN A 133 -3.95 -9.39 -24.21
C GLN A 133 -4.10 -9.43 -22.71
N GLY A 134 -3.05 -9.04 -21.99
CA GLY A 134 -3.09 -8.86 -20.53
C GLY A 134 -2.01 -7.85 -20.15
N TYR A 135 -2.39 -6.58 -19.92
CA TYR A 135 -1.47 -5.55 -19.47
C TYR A 135 -2.21 -4.44 -18.71
N ALA A 136 -1.47 -3.73 -17.90
CA ALA A 136 -1.92 -2.49 -17.29
C ALA A 136 -1.07 -1.31 -17.80
N LYS A 137 -1.66 -0.12 -17.89
CA LYS A 137 -0.95 1.14 -18.09
C LYS A 137 -1.10 2.00 -16.88
N VAL A 138 0.00 2.50 -16.36
CA VAL A 138 0.01 3.52 -15.30
C VAL A 138 0.18 4.88 -15.97
N TYR A 139 -0.74 5.80 -15.67
CA TYR A 139 -0.76 7.14 -16.24
C TYR A 139 -0.49 8.18 -15.15
N ASP A 140 0.30 9.20 -15.49
CA ASP A 140 0.47 10.38 -14.67
C ASP A 140 -0.71 11.33 -14.88
N GLY A 141 -1.52 11.50 -13.86
CA GLY A 141 -2.73 12.29 -13.89
C GLY A 141 -4.00 11.49 -14.20
N GLU A 142 -5.09 12.24 -14.27
CA GLU A 142 -6.37 11.73 -14.77
C GLU A 142 -6.34 11.65 -16.30
N VAL A 143 -6.72 10.50 -16.82
CA VAL A 143 -6.82 10.30 -18.28
C VAL A 143 -8.08 10.96 -18.80
N ASP A 144 -7.93 11.81 -19.83
CA ASP A 144 -9.07 12.32 -20.60
C ASP A 144 -9.62 11.19 -21.48
N ASP A 145 -10.78 10.71 -21.11
CA ASP A 145 -11.52 9.69 -21.86
C ASP A 145 -12.75 10.24 -22.59
N THR A 146 -12.77 11.56 -22.83
CA THR A 146 -13.84 12.22 -23.58
C THR A 146 -13.99 11.58 -24.97
N GLY A 147 -15.17 11.04 -25.25
CA GLY A 147 -15.44 10.32 -26.50
C GLY A 147 -14.86 8.91 -26.57
N PHE A 148 -14.22 8.43 -25.52
CA PHE A 148 -13.76 7.05 -25.43
C PHE A 148 -14.90 6.09 -25.08
N THR A 149 -14.94 4.93 -25.72
CA THR A 149 -15.97 3.93 -25.49
C THR A 149 -15.40 2.76 -24.66
N TRP A 150 -15.88 2.65 -23.45
CA TRP A 150 -15.56 1.53 -22.57
C TRP A 150 -16.42 0.31 -22.90
N ALA A 151 -15.82 -0.88 -22.87
CA ALA A 151 -16.60 -2.11 -22.86
C ALA A 151 -17.45 -2.16 -21.58
N THR A 152 -18.68 -2.64 -21.70
CA THR A 152 -19.63 -2.79 -20.58
C THR A 152 -19.88 -4.26 -20.23
N LYS A 153 -19.39 -5.18 -21.06
CA LYS A 153 -19.53 -6.62 -20.90
C LYS A 153 -18.42 -7.40 -21.60
N ILE A 154 -18.27 -8.64 -21.23
CA ILE A 154 -17.19 -9.55 -21.60
C ILE A 154 -16.98 -9.66 -23.11
N ASN A 155 -18.04 -9.77 -23.88
CA ASN A 155 -17.97 -10.00 -25.33
C ASN A 155 -17.65 -8.72 -26.16
N GLU A 156 -17.62 -7.57 -25.54
CA GLU A 156 -17.20 -6.32 -26.16
C GLU A 156 -15.67 -6.14 -26.11
N VAL A 157 -14.96 -6.87 -25.25
CA VAL A 157 -13.49 -6.85 -25.22
C VAL A 157 -12.97 -7.72 -26.34
N THR A 158 -12.48 -7.07 -27.40
CA THR A 158 -11.98 -7.71 -28.63
C THR A 158 -10.45 -7.58 -28.73
N LYS A 159 -9.86 -8.18 -29.76
CA LYS A 159 -8.42 -8.02 -30.01
C LYS A 159 -8.01 -6.58 -30.38
N ASP A 160 -8.97 -5.77 -30.80
CA ASP A 160 -8.75 -4.38 -31.19
C ASP A 160 -9.09 -3.38 -30.07
N THR A 161 -9.54 -3.89 -28.91
CA THR A 161 -9.77 -3.08 -27.71
C THR A 161 -8.46 -2.47 -27.22
N LYS A 162 -8.46 -1.17 -26.94
CA LYS A 162 -7.29 -0.42 -26.49
C LYS A 162 -7.65 0.38 -25.25
N LEU A 163 -6.66 0.71 -24.45
CA LEU A 163 -6.78 1.73 -23.41
C LEU A 163 -6.69 3.14 -24.03
N PRO A 164 -7.29 4.16 -23.41
CA PRO A 164 -7.18 5.53 -23.90
C PRO A 164 -5.71 5.98 -23.97
N GLU A 165 -5.46 6.96 -24.83
CA GLU A 165 -4.19 7.65 -24.86
C GLU A 165 -4.09 8.61 -23.65
N GLY A 166 -2.86 8.89 -23.22
CA GLY A 166 -2.62 9.75 -22.07
C GLY A 166 -1.14 9.81 -21.73
N ASN A 167 -0.81 10.46 -20.63
CA ASN A 167 0.56 10.54 -20.14
C ASN A 167 0.96 9.23 -19.45
N VAL A 168 1.36 8.22 -20.25
CA VAL A 168 1.75 6.89 -19.77
C VAL A 168 3.12 6.95 -19.11
N ILE A 169 3.20 6.63 -17.82
CA ILE A 169 4.47 6.42 -17.10
C ILE A 169 5.08 5.09 -17.53
N GLU A 170 4.29 4.02 -17.47
CA GLU A 170 4.76 2.67 -17.85
C GLU A 170 3.60 1.78 -18.26
N THR A 171 3.91 0.84 -19.17
CA THR A 171 3.03 -0.29 -19.48
C THR A 171 3.58 -1.52 -18.75
N LEU A 172 2.76 -2.10 -17.89
CA LEU A 172 3.08 -3.31 -17.14
C LEU A 172 2.55 -4.54 -17.87
N ASP A 173 3.46 -5.33 -18.42
CA ASP A 173 3.19 -6.58 -19.12
C ASP A 173 4.28 -7.58 -18.73
N GLY A 174 3.99 -8.46 -17.78
CA GLY A 174 4.98 -9.39 -17.24
C GLY A 174 4.76 -9.77 -15.80
N ILE A 175 5.83 -10.24 -15.16
CA ILE A 175 5.91 -10.50 -13.74
C ILE A 175 6.88 -9.49 -13.15
N TYR A 176 6.44 -8.78 -12.13
CA TYR A 176 7.25 -7.79 -11.45
C TYR A 176 7.16 -7.97 -9.94
N ASP A 177 8.30 -7.89 -9.29
CA ASP A 177 8.42 -7.72 -7.85
C ASP A 177 8.63 -6.23 -7.58
N ARG A 178 7.81 -5.67 -6.74
CA ARG A 178 7.83 -4.30 -6.23
C ARG A 178 8.22 -3.21 -7.24
N LYS A 179 7.21 -2.53 -7.77
CA LYS A 179 7.35 -1.31 -8.57
C LYS A 179 6.50 -0.19 -7.98
N SER A 180 7.08 1.01 -7.90
CA SER A 180 6.39 2.19 -7.38
C SER A 180 6.26 3.27 -8.43
N PHE A 181 5.12 3.92 -8.47
CA PHE A 181 4.77 5.05 -9.32
C PHE A 181 4.14 6.14 -8.49
N TYR A 182 4.43 7.39 -8.79
CA TYR A 182 3.78 8.54 -8.18
C TYR A 182 3.43 9.58 -9.25
N SER A 183 2.38 10.35 -8.98
CA SER A 183 1.98 11.42 -9.89
C SER A 183 2.88 12.63 -9.73
N THR A 184 3.21 13.27 -10.87
CA THR A 184 3.91 14.55 -10.93
C THR A 184 3.00 15.68 -11.39
N THR A 185 1.73 15.40 -11.65
CA THR A 185 0.74 16.40 -12.07
C THR A 185 0.29 17.27 -10.91
N THR A 186 -0.20 18.47 -11.22
CA THR A 186 -0.64 19.45 -10.20
C THR A 186 -1.88 19.03 -9.41
N ASP A 187 -2.70 18.16 -9.99
CA ASP A 187 -3.87 17.56 -9.31
C ASP A 187 -3.51 16.32 -8.49
N GLY A 188 -2.26 15.86 -8.59
CA GLY A 188 -1.74 14.70 -7.88
C GLY A 188 -2.38 13.36 -8.22
N ALA A 189 -3.23 13.30 -9.24
CA ALA A 189 -3.94 12.07 -9.60
C ALA A 189 -3.00 11.05 -10.27
N LEU A 190 -3.29 9.77 -10.11
CA LEU A 190 -2.64 8.66 -10.80
C LEU A 190 -3.71 7.69 -11.30
N SER A 191 -3.60 7.25 -12.55
CA SER A 191 -4.60 6.36 -13.12
C SER A 191 -4.00 5.02 -13.53
N VAL A 192 -4.77 3.94 -13.38
CA VAL A 192 -4.40 2.60 -13.84
C VAL A 192 -5.45 2.10 -14.82
N GLY A 193 -5.07 2.02 -16.09
CA GLY A 193 -5.86 1.37 -17.13
C GLY A 193 -5.53 -0.11 -17.19
N PHE A 194 -6.54 -0.94 -17.40
CA PHE A 194 -6.37 -2.38 -17.44
C PHE A 194 -7.14 -3.02 -18.58
N ILE A 195 -6.44 -3.84 -19.37
CA ILE A 195 -7.03 -4.77 -20.33
C ILE A 195 -6.60 -6.17 -19.98
N TYR A 196 -7.58 -7.06 -19.94
CA TYR A 196 -7.35 -8.49 -19.92
C TYR A 196 -8.30 -9.16 -20.90
N ARG A 197 -7.75 -9.90 -21.83
CA ARG A 197 -8.52 -10.61 -22.83
C ARG A 197 -7.95 -12.01 -23.04
N TYR A 198 -8.65 -13.01 -22.51
CA TYR A 198 -8.41 -14.43 -22.78
C TYR A 198 -6.92 -14.81 -22.75
N SER A 199 -6.20 -14.27 -21.78
CA SER A 199 -4.77 -14.52 -21.63
C SER A 199 -4.52 -15.79 -20.82
N PHE A 200 -3.25 -16.08 -20.56
CA PHE A 200 -2.88 -17.13 -19.63
C PHE A 200 -3.40 -16.85 -18.22
N LYS A 201 -3.37 -17.91 -17.43
CA LYS A 201 -3.48 -17.82 -16.00
C LYS A 201 -2.57 -16.72 -15.46
N ALA A 202 -3.17 -15.71 -14.89
CA ALA A 202 -2.50 -14.57 -14.29
C ALA A 202 -2.96 -14.45 -12.85
N ASP A 203 -2.04 -14.17 -11.93
CA ASP A 203 -2.36 -14.04 -10.50
C ASP A 203 -2.81 -12.61 -10.15
N GLY A 204 -2.76 -11.68 -11.13
CA GLY A 204 -3.15 -10.29 -10.93
C GLY A 204 -2.10 -9.50 -10.16
N TRP A 205 -2.53 -8.62 -9.28
CA TRP A 205 -1.61 -7.81 -8.47
C TRP A 205 -2.12 -7.54 -7.08
N VAL A 206 -1.15 -7.24 -6.22
CA VAL A 206 -1.34 -6.61 -4.92
C VAL A 206 -0.56 -5.31 -4.92
N ALA A 207 -1.22 -4.20 -4.64
CA ALA A 207 -0.57 -2.89 -4.56
C ALA A 207 -1.02 -2.12 -3.32
N LYS A 208 -0.17 -1.19 -2.88
CA LYS A 208 -0.48 -0.19 -1.87
C LYS A 208 -0.65 1.15 -2.54
N VAL A 209 -1.67 1.90 -2.10
CA VAL A 209 -1.97 3.24 -2.62
C VAL A 209 -2.06 4.19 -1.44
N LYS A 210 -1.32 5.29 -1.50
CA LYS A 210 -1.31 6.33 -0.47
C LYS A 210 -1.05 7.70 -1.05
N CYS A 211 -1.31 8.73 -0.26
CA CYS A 211 -0.90 10.10 -0.54
C CYS A 211 0.56 10.33 -0.11
N VAL A 212 1.32 11.06 -0.94
CA VAL A 212 2.69 11.49 -0.67
C VAL A 212 2.86 12.96 -1.02
N LYS A 213 3.83 13.62 -0.42
CA LYS A 213 4.19 14.98 -0.79
C LYS A 213 5.21 15.00 -1.92
N LEU A 214 5.01 15.86 -2.91
CA LEU A 214 5.98 16.13 -3.96
C LEU A 214 7.05 17.10 -3.44
N GLU A 215 7.90 16.61 -2.56
CA GLU A 215 9.03 17.32 -2.00
C GLU A 215 10.29 16.47 -2.11
N ASP A 216 11.45 17.08 -2.01
CA ASP A 216 12.72 16.36 -1.98
C ASP A 216 12.73 15.41 -0.80
N MET A 217 13.26 14.21 -1.04
CA MET A 217 13.32 13.19 0.00
C MET A 217 14.21 13.67 1.14
N SER A 218 13.71 13.53 2.35
CA SER A 218 14.42 13.84 3.58
C SER A 218 14.23 12.73 4.60
N VAL A 219 15.27 12.46 5.39
CA VAL A 219 15.15 11.53 6.52
C VAL A 219 14.46 12.25 7.68
N THR A 220 13.31 11.73 8.09
CA THR A 220 12.53 12.28 9.21
C THR A 220 13.04 11.75 10.55
N ASN A 221 13.37 10.49 10.62
CA ASN A 221 14.06 9.86 11.74
C ASN A 221 14.70 8.53 11.32
N ALA A 222 15.64 8.07 12.13
CA ALA A 222 16.23 6.75 12.00
C ALA A 222 16.45 6.15 13.39
N GLY A 223 16.63 4.85 13.46
CA GLY A 223 16.92 4.21 14.73
C GLY A 223 17.30 2.74 14.55
N SER A 224 17.74 2.14 15.64
CA SER A 224 18.10 0.73 15.68
C SER A 224 17.21 -0.06 16.64
N GLN A 225 17.17 -1.35 16.40
CA GLN A 225 16.53 -2.34 17.28
C GLN A 225 17.55 -3.46 17.52
N TYR A 226 17.57 -4.00 18.72
CA TYR A 226 18.40 -5.18 18.97
C TYR A 226 17.86 -6.37 18.18
N GLY A 227 18.78 -7.15 17.62
CA GLY A 227 18.46 -8.43 17.04
C GLY A 227 17.83 -9.35 18.09
N ASN A 228 16.77 -10.04 17.71
CA ASN A 228 16.20 -11.06 18.57
C ASN A 228 16.99 -12.36 18.34
N VAL A 229 18.17 -12.47 18.96
CA VAL A 229 18.98 -13.69 18.93
C VAL A 229 18.34 -14.70 19.88
N LYS A 230 17.28 -15.34 19.45
CA LYS A 230 16.89 -16.63 20.05
C LYS A 230 18.00 -17.60 19.70
N ALA A 231 18.39 -18.43 20.68
CA ALA A 231 19.45 -19.44 20.54
C ALA A 231 19.49 -19.99 19.09
N PRO A 232 20.52 -19.69 18.31
CA PRO A 232 20.46 -19.93 16.89
C PRO A 232 20.52 -21.41 16.62
N GLU A 233 19.52 -21.91 15.92
CA GLU A 233 19.60 -23.21 15.25
C GLU A 233 20.66 -23.19 14.12
N LEU A 234 21.09 -21.98 13.73
CA LEU A 234 22.05 -21.71 12.66
C LEU A 234 23.20 -20.87 13.20
N THR A 235 24.41 -21.18 12.77
CA THR A 235 25.62 -20.40 13.08
C THR A 235 25.93 -19.35 12.02
N THR A 236 25.21 -19.36 10.88
CA THR A 236 25.43 -18.43 9.76
C THR A 236 24.25 -17.46 9.60
N ASN A 237 24.56 -16.23 9.19
CA ASN A 237 23.58 -15.16 8.99
C ASN A 237 22.68 -14.92 10.21
N VAL A 238 23.25 -14.89 11.38
CA VAL A 238 22.54 -14.62 12.64
C VAL A 238 22.19 -13.13 12.71
N ASN A 239 20.92 -12.81 12.99
CA ASN A 239 20.47 -11.44 13.15
C ASN A 239 21.08 -10.80 14.41
N LEU A 240 21.90 -9.77 14.24
CA LEU A 240 22.57 -9.08 15.32
C LEU A 240 21.91 -7.74 15.68
N ALA A 241 21.41 -7.02 14.69
CA ALA A 241 20.73 -5.76 14.90
C ALA A 241 19.76 -5.45 13.73
N GLY A 242 18.63 -4.85 14.04
CA GLY A 242 17.74 -4.20 13.09
C GLY A 242 18.04 -2.70 13.01
N LEU A 243 17.75 -2.10 11.87
CA LEU A 243 17.87 -0.68 11.60
C LEU A 243 16.65 -0.23 10.81
N TYR A 244 16.14 0.95 11.12
CA TYR A 244 15.14 1.61 10.27
C TYR A 244 15.55 3.05 9.94
N VAL A 245 15.18 3.50 8.75
CA VAL A 245 15.31 4.87 8.28
C VAL A 245 13.97 5.28 7.70
N ASN A 246 13.30 6.25 8.32
CA ASN A 246 12.04 6.80 7.84
C ASN A 246 12.30 8.05 7.01
N THR A 247 11.69 8.12 5.85
CA THR A 247 11.82 9.23 4.91
C THR A 247 10.45 9.82 4.58
N SER A 248 10.45 11.08 4.18
CA SER A 248 9.32 11.80 3.58
C SER A 248 9.77 12.43 2.28
N GLY A 249 8.84 12.59 1.33
CA GLY A 249 9.13 13.10 0.00
C GLY A 249 9.54 12.02 -0.99
N VAL A 250 9.29 12.27 -2.27
CA VAL A 250 9.52 11.29 -3.36
C VAL A 250 10.48 11.79 -4.43
N LEU A 251 10.80 13.10 -4.43
CA LEU A 251 11.72 13.72 -5.38
C LEU A 251 13.16 13.60 -4.87
N ASN A 252 14.13 13.59 -5.79
CA ASN A 252 15.56 13.57 -5.47
C ASN A 252 15.91 12.56 -4.36
N ALA A 253 15.63 11.29 -4.63
CA ALA A 253 15.78 10.22 -3.65
C ALA A 253 17.13 10.28 -2.92
N ASP A 254 17.10 10.22 -1.60
CA ASP A 254 18.28 10.15 -0.74
C ASP A 254 18.85 8.73 -0.71
N HIS A 255 20.11 8.60 -0.39
CA HIS A 255 20.82 7.31 -0.30
C HIS A 255 21.40 7.11 1.09
N LEU A 256 21.20 5.95 1.67
CA LEU A 256 21.94 5.51 2.85
C LEU A 256 23.38 5.23 2.45
N THR A 257 24.31 5.99 3.02
CA THR A 257 25.74 5.96 2.64
C THR A 257 26.63 5.28 3.67
N SER A 258 26.25 5.32 4.95
CA SER A 258 26.94 4.52 5.95
C SER A 258 26.09 4.19 7.17
N ILE A 259 26.47 3.13 7.87
CA ILE A 259 25.99 2.73 9.19
C ILE A 259 27.17 2.68 10.12
N LYS A 260 27.09 3.40 11.27
CA LYS A 260 28.09 3.35 12.33
C LYS A 260 27.62 2.45 13.45
N PHE A 261 28.52 1.60 13.92
CA PHE A 261 28.25 0.70 15.04
C PHE A 261 29.52 0.46 15.88
N ARG A 262 29.32 -0.06 17.07
CA ARG A 262 30.39 -0.55 17.92
C ARG A 262 30.06 -1.91 18.49
N MET A 263 31.09 -2.68 18.79
CA MET A 263 30.95 -3.92 19.54
C MET A 263 31.13 -3.60 21.02
N ALA A 264 30.03 -3.37 21.73
CA ALA A 264 30.05 -3.09 23.18
C ALA A 264 30.52 -4.32 23.96
N GLU A 265 30.18 -5.52 23.48
CA GLU A 265 30.73 -6.81 23.94
C GLU A 265 30.95 -7.68 22.70
N ASN A 266 32.11 -8.34 22.61
CA ASN A 266 32.39 -9.37 21.61
C ASN A 266 33.48 -10.27 22.09
N GLU A 267 33.13 -11.32 22.81
CA GLU A 267 34.07 -12.31 23.32
C GLU A 267 34.43 -13.35 22.24
N ASN A 268 34.97 -12.86 21.12
CA ASN A 268 35.33 -13.65 19.93
C ASN A 268 34.11 -14.38 19.29
N VAL A 269 32.91 -13.78 19.36
CA VAL A 269 31.67 -14.41 18.88
C VAL A 269 31.48 -14.19 17.38
N VAL A 270 31.80 -13.00 16.86
CA VAL A 270 31.76 -12.67 15.44
C VAL A 270 32.98 -11.86 15.03
N ASP A 271 33.32 -11.92 13.74
CA ASP A 271 34.24 -10.95 13.15
C ASP A 271 33.48 -9.71 12.69
N PRO A 272 33.70 -8.53 13.33
CA PRO A 272 32.98 -7.30 12.97
C PRO A 272 33.24 -6.84 11.54
N LEU A 273 34.36 -7.23 10.91
CA LEU A 273 34.65 -6.85 9.52
C LEU A 273 33.99 -7.75 8.49
N SER A 274 33.41 -8.88 8.92
CA SER A 274 32.71 -9.83 8.05
C SER A 274 31.17 -9.69 8.10
N LEU A 275 30.63 -8.70 8.82
CA LEU A 275 29.19 -8.48 8.94
C LEU A 275 28.57 -8.15 7.58
N LYS A 276 27.31 -8.57 7.41
CA LYS A 276 26.54 -8.37 6.20
C LYS A 276 25.31 -7.55 6.50
N LEU A 277 24.86 -6.75 5.53
CA LEU A 277 23.64 -5.98 5.59
C LEU A 277 22.60 -6.54 4.62
N PHE A 278 21.38 -6.71 5.08
CA PHE A 278 20.25 -7.10 4.26
C PHE A 278 19.17 -6.04 4.32
N ALA A 279 18.43 -5.85 3.20
CA ALA A 279 17.19 -5.10 3.22
C ALA A 279 16.08 -5.97 3.83
N GLY A 280 15.25 -5.35 4.66
CA GLY A 280 14.14 -5.99 5.34
C GLY A 280 14.33 -6.09 6.85
N SER A 281 13.23 -6.39 7.54
CA SER A 281 13.20 -6.60 8.98
C SER A 281 13.86 -7.94 9.37
N ALA A 282 14.05 -8.12 10.67
CA ALA A 282 14.60 -9.35 11.25
C ALA A 282 13.92 -10.65 10.79
N ASP A 283 12.65 -10.56 10.40
CA ASP A 283 11.88 -11.73 9.99
C ASP A 283 11.82 -11.90 8.45
N SER A 284 12.08 -10.82 7.69
CA SER A 284 11.88 -10.78 6.23
C SER A 284 13.16 -10.85 5.40
N TYR A 285 14.35 -10.67 5.98
CA TYR A 285 15.60 -10.66 5.23
C TYR A 285 16.05 -12.04 4.72
N LYS A 286 15.50 -13.12 5.27
CA LYS A 286 15.88 -14.49 4.92
C LYS A 286 15.63 -14.79 3.45
N GLY A 287 16.68 -15.22 2.75
CA GLY A 287 16.63 -15.49 1.31
C GLY A 287 16.93 -14.29 0.42
N ALA A 288 17.07 -13.09 0.99
CA ALA A 288 17.51 -11.91 0.25
C ALA A 288 19.01 -11.97 -0.09
N THR A 289 19.42 -11.20 -1.10
CA THR A 289 20.85 -10.99 -1.39
C THR A 289 21.38 -9.89 -0.47
N PRO A 290 22.60 -10.07 0.12
CA PRO A 290 23.22 -9.03 0.91
C PRO A 290 23.45 -7.76 0.10
N ILE A 291 23.30 -6.60 0.75
CA ILE A 291 23.70 -5.32 0.18
C ILE A 291 25.24 -5.29 0.19
N GLU A 292 25.81 -4.83 -0.91
CA GLU A 292 27.27 -4.66 -1.00
C GLU A 292 27.73 -3.59 -0.01
N THR A 293 28.69 -3.94 0.85
CA THR A 293 29.19 -3.06 1.92
C THR A 293 30.71 -3.21 2.08
N THR A 294 31.35 -2.15 2.58
CA THR A 294 32.74 -2.17 3.01
C THR A 294 32.80 -1.71 4.46
N ILE A 295 33.44 -2.48 5.34
CA ILE A 295 33.54 -2.17 6.76
C ILE A 295 34.96 -1.73 7.08
N THR A 296 35.10 -0.60 7.77
CA THR A 296 36.34 -0.07 8.30
C THR A 296 36.21 0.14 9.81
N GLU A 297 37.35 0.08 10.53
CA GLU A 297 37.38 0.31 11.97
C GLU A 297 38.31 1.49 12.28
N ASP A 298 37.82 2.39 13.17
CA ASP A 298 38.58 3.48 13.73
C ASP A 298 38.25 3.66 15.22
N ASN A 299 39.22 3.43 16.09
CA ASN A 299 39.11 3.60 17.55
C ASN A 299 37.88 2.86 18.17
N GLY A 300 37.62 1.64 17.74
CA GLY A 300 36.51 0.81 18.23
C GLY A 300 35.16 1.15 17.67
N VAL A 301 35.09 2.08 16.72
CA VAL A 301 33.90 2.40 15.93
C VAL A 301 34.05 1.80 14.55
N TYR A 302 33.11 1.00 14.16
CA TYR A 302 33.02 0.40 12.83
C TYR A 302 32.10 1.24 11.94
N THR A 303 32.53 1.48 10.71
CA THR A 303 31.74 2.15 9.68
C THR A 303 31.53 1.18 8.53
N MET A 304 30.26 0.82 8.31
CA MET A 304 29.82 0.02 7.17
C MET A 304 29.38 1.00 6.08
N ALA A 305 30.23 1.19 5.08
CA ALA A 305 29.95 2.03 3.92
C ALA A 305 29.12 1.27 2.88
N LEU A 306 28.16 1.94 2.26
CA LEU A 306 27.26 1.39 1.26
C LEU A 306 26.72 2.51 0.36
N ASP A 307 25.99 2.13 -0.68
CA ASP A 307 25.18 3.04 -1.49
C ASP A 307 23.81 2.38 -1.71
N LYS A 308 22.82 2.75 -0.89
CA LYS A 308 21.49 2.19 -0.98
C LYS A 308 20.45 3.28 -1.11
N LYS A 309 19.81 3.38 -2.27
CA LYS A 309 18.67 4.26 -2.50
C LYS A 309 17.58 3.97 -1.47
N LEU A 310 17.10 5.04 -0.82
CA LEU A 310 15.96 5.02 0.08
C LEU A 310 14.65 5.14 -0.71
N ASN A 311 13.60 4.52 -0.18
CA ASN A 311 12.23 4.69 -0.66
C ASN A 311 11.47 5.58 0.31
N GLU A 312 10.44 6.26 -0.16
CA GLU A 312 9.53 7.00 0.71
C GLU A 312 8.91 6.07 1.76
N GLY A 313 8.85 6.56 3.01
CA GLY A 313 8.36 5.82 4.16
C GLY A 313 9.44 5.06 4.91
N LYS A 314 9.09 3.91 5.48
CA LYS A 314 9.99 3.11 6.32
C LYS A 314 10.90 2.22 5.49
N ASN A 315 12.21 2.40 5.63
CA ASN A 315 13.25 1.52 5.08
C ASN A 315 13.85 0.70 6.23
N GLU A 316 13.77 -0.61 6.14
CA GLU A 316 14.27 -1.53 7.17
C GLU A 316 15.49 -2.31 6.67
N TYR A 317 16.42 -2.52 7.58
CA TYR A 317 17.64 -3.28 7.31
C TYR A 317 17.98 -4.16 8.50
N THR A 318 18.68 -5.27 8.21
CA THR A 318 19.14 -6.20 9.24
C THR A 318 20.65 -6.44 9.08
N ILE A 319 21.39 -6.22 10.16
CA ILE A 319 22.83 -6.57 10.25
C ILE A 319 22.91 -7.99 10.76
N VAL A 320 23.61 -8.83 10.01
CA VAL A 320 23.83 -10.22 10.35
C VAL A 320 25.30 -10.55 10.40
N GLY A 321 25.67 -11.57 11.17
CA GLY A 321 27.03 -12.12 11.24
C GLY A 321 27.01 -13.63 11.26
N ASP A 322 28.15 -14.20 10.85
CA ASP A 322 28.39 -15.60 11.02
C ASP A 322 29.12 -15.82 12.38
N LEU A 323 28.60 -16.73 13.20
CA LEU A 323 29.13 -16.96 14.53
C LEU A 323 30.44 -17.76 14.42
N ASN A 324 31.43 -17.33 15.20
CA ASN A 324 32.67 -18.07 15.32
C ASN A 324 32.44 -19.38 16.10
N THR A 325 32.69 -20.51 15.46
CA THR A 325 32.52 -21.84 16.06
C THR A 325 33.53 -22.13 17.18
N GLU A 326 34.63 -21.34 17.29
CA GLU A 326 35.62 -21.46 18.34
C GLU A 326 35.33 -20.59 19.57
N ALA A 327 34.27 -19.78 19.54
CA ALA A 327 33.88 -18.99 20.69
C ALA A 327 33.46 -19.87 21.88
N SER A 328 33.80 -19.40 23.07
CA SER A 328 33.47 -20.15 24.31
C SER A 328 31.98 -20.22 24.54
N ILE A 329 31.48 -21.31 25.13
CA ILE A 329 30.11 -21.43 25.57
C ILE A 329 29.79 -20.30 26.58
N GLY A 330 28.71 -19.54 26.33
CA GLY A 330 28.33 -18.41 27.16
C GLY A 330 29.07 -17.10 26.84
N ALA A 331 29.85 -17.07 25.75
CA ALA A 331 30.52 -15.86 25.28
C ALA A 331 29.45 -14.78 24.93
N LYS A 332 29.76 -13.53 25.24
CA LYS A 332 28.86 -12.40 25.08
C LYS A 332 29.10 -11.69 23.77
N LEU A 333 28.00 -11.26 23.18
CA LEU A 333 27.95 -10.41 21.99
C LEU A 333 26.93 -9.27 22.17
N LYS A 334 27.39 -8.04 21.99
CA LYS A 334 26.52 -6.87 21.95
C LYS A 334 26.97 -5.90 20.88
N LEU A 335 26.20 -5.79 19.80
CA LEU A 335 26.41 -4.82 18.74
C LEU A 335 25.47 -3.63 18.97
N GLU A 336 26.01 -2.41 18.99
CA GLU A 336 25.27 -1.17 19.13
C GLU A 336 25.41 -0.35 17.85
N VAL A 337 24.32 -0.11 17.12
CA VAL A 337 24.29 0.85 16.03
C VAL A 337 24.24 2.24 16.64
N THR A 338 25.19 3.10 16.29
CA THR A 338 25.35 4.44 16.90
C THR A 338 24.92 5.57 15.98
N GLY A 339 24.70 5.31 14.71
CA GLY A 339 24.23 6.33 13.76
C GLY A 339 24.22 5.84 12.33
N VAL A 340 23.60 6.64 11.48
CA VAL A 340 23.59 6.46 10.03
C VAL A 340 23.87 7.79 9.34
N THR A 341 24.40 7.73 8.12
CA THR A 341 24.57 8.88 7.24
C THR A 341 23.84 8.65 5.93
N THR A 342 23.38 9.71 5.34
CA THR A 342 22.80 9.69 4.00
C THR A 342 23.49 10.73 3.11
N THR A 343 23.22 10.70 1.82
CA THR A 343 23.77 11.70 0.88
C THR A 343 23.43 13.13 1.32
N ASN A 344 22.20 13.36 1.77
CA ASN A 344 21.72 14.67 2.21
C ASN A 344 22.11 15.00 3.65
N GLN A 345 22.51 14.00 4.46
CA GLN A 345 22.95 14.16 5.85
C GLN A 345 24.30 13.45 6.10
N PRO A 346 25.40 13.93 5.48
CA PRO A 346 26.72 13.28 5.57
C PRO A 346 27.35 13.36 6.95
N GLY A 347 26.90 14.32 7.78
CA GLY A 347 27.33 14.44 9.19
C GLY A 347 26.63 13.50 10.16
N GLY A 348 25.66 12.74 9.68
CA GLY A 348 24.80 11.85 10.45
C GLY A 348 23.37 12.36 10.58
N VAL A 349 22.45 11.44 10.67
CA VAL A 349 21.01 11.73 10.88
C VAL A 349 20.80 12.20 12.32
N ALA A 350 20.47 13.49 12.49
CA ALA A 350 20.37 14.12 13.81
C ALA A 350 19.27 13.51 14.70
N THR A 351 18.26 12.90 14.08
CA THR A 351 17.12 12.25 14.75
C THR A 351 17.32 10.73 14.92
N PHE A 352 18.59 10.26 14.97
CA PHE A 352 18.89 8.84 15.19
C PHE A 352 18.62 8.46 16.65
N THR A 353 17.81 7.45 16.85
CA THR A 353 17.52 6.85 18.16
C THR A 353 18.19 5.48 18.24
N ALA A 354 19.26 5.39 19.02
CA ALA A 354 19.83 4.09 19.35
C ALA A 354 18.81 3.27 20.14
N ALA A 355 18.77 1.96 19.93
CA ALA A 355 17.96 1.07 20.73
C ALA A 355 18.33 1.24 22.18
N GLU A 356 17.42 1.74 22.99
CA GLU A 356 17.59 1.68 24.43
C GLU A 356 17.54 0.22 24.86
N ALA A 357 18.43 -0.15 25.78
CA ALA A 357 18.39 -1.45 26.43
C ALA A 357 17.18 -1.49 27.42
N VAL A 358 15.97 -1.33 26.89
CA VAL A 358 14.77 -1.41 27.67
C VAL A 358 14.51 -2.87 28.02
N GLY A 359 14.94 -3.26 29.20
CA GLY A 359 14.35 -4.27 30.09
C GLY A 359 14.10 -5.69 29.56
N LEU A 360 14.35 -6.00 28.27
CA LEU A 360 14.02 -7.28 27.65
C LEU A 360 15.16 -7.90 26.86
N VAL A 361 16.30 -7.25 26.77
CA VAL A 361 17.44 -7.83 26.09
C VAL A 361 18.51 -8.02 27.14
N ASN A 362 18.54 -9.21 27.69
CA ASN A 362 19.84 -9.72 28.06
C ASN A 362 20.78 -9.44 26.89
N PRO A 363 21.96 -8.84 27.11
CA PRO A 363 22.97 -8.77 26.07
C PRO A 363 23.00 -10.15 25.44
N ALA A 364 22.98 -10.22 24.09
CA ALA A 364 22.78 -11.47 23.41
C ALA A 364 23.82 -12.47 23.93
N ILE A 365 23.42 -13.29 24.87
CA ILE A 365 24.21 -14.42 25.30
C ILE A 365 24.03 -15.43 24.18
N VAL A 366 25.00 -15.50 23.30
CA VAL A 366 25.04 -16.57 22.33
C VAL A 366 25.41 -17.82 23.12
N THR A 367 24.40 -18.52 23.60
CA THR A 367 24.61 -19.89 24.05
C THR A 367 24.74 -20.74 22.80
N PHE A 368 25.98 -21.11 22.48
CA PHE A 368 26.18 -22.17 21.49
C PHE A 368 25.46 -23.42 22.00
N PRO A 369 24.71 -24.14 21.11
CA PRO A 369 24.16 -25.43 21.49
C PRO A 369 25.29 -26.27 22.08
N ALA A 370 25.05 -26.85 23.24
CA ALA A 370 26.03 -27.74 23.84
C ALA A 370 26.52 -28.73 22.75
N GLU A 371 27.82 -28.78 22.54
CA GLU A 371 28.40 -29.81 21.66
C GLU A 371 27.83 -31.14 22.13
N TYR A 372 27.06 -31.81 21.28
CA TYR A 372 26.71 -33.19 21.49
C TYR A 372 28.01 -33.97 21.36
N LYS A 373 28.68 -34.16 22.48
CA LYS A 373 29.77 -35.18 22.52
C LYS A 373 29.07 -36.49 22.22
N THR A 374 29.34 -37.01 21.05
CA THR A 374 28.95 -38.38 20.72
C THR A 374 29.72 -39.26 21.68
N ILE A 375 29.03 -39.75 22.71
CA ILE A 375 29.60 -40.79 23.58
C ILE A 375 29.53 -42.05 22.75
N THR A 376 30.67 -42.46 22.19
CA THR A 376 30.77 -43.76 21.57
C THR A 376 30.85 -44.78 22.71
N VAL A 377 29.76 -45.46 22.97
CA VAL A 377 29.74 -46.62 23.88
C VAL A 377 30.34 -47.77 23.09
N THR A 378 31.62 -48.11 23.38
CA THR A 378 32.24 -49.34 22.92
C THR A 378 31.80 -50.43 23.90
N ASP A 379 30.93 -51.35 23.48
CA ASP A 379 30.70 -52.59 24.17
C ASP A 379 31.99 -53.40 24.17
N THR A 380 32.45 -53.77 25.37
CA THR A 380 33.51 -54.74 25.60
C THR A 380 32.94 -56.11 25.88
#